data_f03bd87f415e2db56f6c910c59225d3f
#
_entry.id   f03bd87f415e2db56f6c910c59225d3f
#
_cell.length_a   1.000
_cell.length_b   1.000
_cell.length_c   1.000
_cell.angle_alpha   90.00
_cell.angle_beta   90.00
_cell.angle_gamma   90.00
#
_symmetry.space_group_name_H-M   'P 1'
#
loop_
_entity.id
_entity.type
_entity.pdbx_description
1 polymer ?
#
loop_
_entity_poly.entity_id
_entity_poly.type
_entity_poly.pdbx_seq_one_letter_code
_entity_poly.pdbx_strand_id
1 'polypeptide(L)'
;MSELRFTVDHEWLRLESDGLITVGITAYAQQALGDVVFVQVPELRTFGAGDEVAVLESVKAASSVYMPLDGEVVEVNSTLESSPELINEDALGEGWFFRMRPSDATAMDALLDQAAYERLTNDDA
;
A
#
# COMPACT_ATOMS: atom_id res chain seq x y z
N MET A 1 5.06 7.48 -17.52
CA MET A 1 4.13 6.38 -17.26
C MET A 1 4.44 5.74 -15.93
N SER A 2 3.42 5.46 -15.17
CA SER A 2 3.59 4.79 -13.88
C SER A 2 3.60 3.29 -14.08
N GLU A 3 4.47 2.61 -13.34
CA GLU A 3 4.51 1.15 -13.33
C GLU A 3 3.88 0.68 -12.03
N LEU A 4 2.97 -0.31 -12.12
CA LEU A 4 2.32 -0.89 -10.96
C LEU A 4 2.93 -2.24 -10.63
N ARG A 5 3.18 -2.46 -9.33
CA ARG A 5 3.58 -3.76 -8.79
C ARG A 5 2.74 -4.05 -7.55
N PHE A 6 2.75 -5.30 -7.13
CA PHE A 6 1.92 -5.77 -6.03
C PHE A 6 2.70 -6.69 -5.11
N THR A 7 2.30 -6.74 -3.84
CA THR A 7 2.88 -7.67 -2.88
C THR A 7 1.89 -8.79 -2.59
N VAL A 8 2.38 -9.87 -1.99
CA VAL A 8 1.51 -10.97 -1.53
C VAL A 8 0.62 -10.54 -0.36
N ASP A 9 0.91 -9.42 0.26
CA ASP A 9 0.11 -8.83 1.34
C ASP A 9 -0.98 -7.90 0.81
N HIS A 10 -1.20 -7.87 -0.51
CA HIS A 10 -2.24 -7.08 -1.17
C HIS A 10 -2.00 -5.57 -1.05
N GLU A 11 -0.74 -5.18 -1.21
CA GLU A 11 -0.35 -3.78 -1.32
C GLU A 11 0.01 -3.49 -2.77
N TRP A 12 -0.35 -2.30 -3.26
CA TRP A 12 0.07 -1.87 -4.59
C TRP A 12 1.16 -0.83 -4.47
N LEU A 13 2.06 -0.84 -5.46
CA LEU A 13 3.15 0.13 -5.55
C LEU A 13 3.10 0.75 -6.95
N ARG A 14 3.23 2.08 -6.99
CA ARG A 14 3.26 2.80 -8.26
C ARG A 14 4.52 3.64 -8.32
N LEU A 15 5.35 3.37 -9.32
CA LEU A 15 6.58 4.14 -9.54
C LEU A 15 6.21 5.48 -10.16
N GLU A 16 6.55 6.56 -9.50
CA GLU A 16 6.27 7.92 -9.96
C GLU A 16 7.44 8.45 -10.78
N SER A 17 7.20 9.53 -11.53
CA SER A 17 8.20 10.10 -12.41
C SER A 17 9.41 10.69 -11.67
N ASP A 18 9.26 11.02 -10.38
CA ASP A 18 10.36 11.56 -9.57
C ASP A 18 11.18 10.47 -8.86
N GLY A 19 10.90 9.19 -9.15
CA GLY A 19 11.61 8.06 -8.55
C GLY A 19 11.04 7.58 -7.24
N LEU A 20 10.04 8.26 -6.70
CA LEU A 20 9.35 7.80 -5.50
C LEU A 20 8.33 6.73 -5.84
N ILE A 21 7.97 5.92 -4.85
CA ILE A 21 6.97 4.88 -4.99
C ILE A 21 5.80 5.21 -4.09
N THR A 22 4.60 5.30 -4.67
CA THR A 22 3.35 5.48 -3.92
C THR A 22 2.81 4.11 -3.56
N VAL A 23 2.41 3.93 -2.30
CA VAL A 23 1.97 2.63 -1.78
C VAL A 23 0.57 2.76 -1.17
N GLY A 24 -0.27 1.77 -1.46
CA GLY A 24 -1.60 1.66 -0.86
C GLY A 24 -2.02 0.20 -0.83
N ILE A 25 -3.26 -0.06 -0.46
CA ILE A 25 -3.81 -1.41 -0.47
C ILE A 25 -4.69 -1.62 -1.69
N THR A 26 -4.79 -2.86 -2.15
CA THR A 26 -5.53 -3.17 -3.37
C THR A 26 -7.04 -3.18 -3.12
N ALA A 27 -7.81 -3.15 -4.23
CA ALA A 27 -9.26 -3.28 -4.14
C ALA A 27 -9.67 -4.60 -3.47
N TYR A 28 -8.90 -5.66 -3.73
CA TYR A 28 -9.13 -6.95 -3.08
C TYR A 28 -9.02 -6.83 -1.56
N ALA A 29 -7.98 -6.17 -1.07
CA ALA A 29 -7.76 -6.00 0.36
C ALA A 29 -8.88 -5.18 1.01
N GLN A 30 -9.27 -4.06 0.38
CA GLN A 30 -10.30 -3.22 0.98
C GLN A 30 -11.68 -3.90 0.97
N GLN A 31 -11.97 -4.72 -0.05
CA GLN A 31 -13.21 -5.49 -0.07
C GLN A 31 -13.24 -6.53 1.04
N ALA A 32 -12.10 -7.17 1.30
CA ALA A 32 -11.99 -8.17 2.38
C ALA A 32 -12.16 -7.53 3.76
N LEU A 33 -11.68 -6.30 3.92
CA LEU A 33 -11.78 -5.56 5.19
C LEU A 33 -13.18 -4.99 5.45
N GLY A 34 -13.89 -4.59 4.38
CA GLY A 34 -15.13 -3.85 4.52
C GLY A 34 -14.85 -2.37 4.82
N ASP A 35 -15.80 -1.69 5.46
CA ASP A 35 -15.68 -0.24 5.70
C ASP A 35 -14.55 0.09 6.67
N VAL A 36 -13.58 0.88 6.21
CA VAL A 36 -12.46 1.32 7.03
C VAL A 36 -12.89 2.51 7.88
N VAL A 37 -12.64 2.43 9.19
CA VAL A 37 -13.11 3.43 10.14
C VAL A 37 -11.96 4.14 10.86
N PHE A 38 -10.74 3.62 10.77
CA PHE A 38 -9.57 4.22 11.41
C PHE A 38 -8.32 3.88 10.62
N VAL A 39 -7.43 4.87 10.46
CA VAL A 39 -6.13 4.70 9.81
C VAL A 39 -5.09 5.43 10.62
N GLN A 40 -3.95 4.75 10.85
CA GLN A 40 -2.75 5.39 11.38
C GLN A 40 -1.69 5.31 10.29
N VAL A 41 -1.26 6.47 9.77
CA VAL A 41 -0.26 6.54 8.70
C VAL A 41 1.14 6.36 9.28
N PRO A 42 2.14 5.96 8.43
CA PRO A 42 3.49 5.72 8.92
C PRO A 42 4.21 6.99 9.37
N GLU A 43 5.28 6.78 10.15
CA GLU A 43 6.21 7.85 10.47
C GLU A 43 7.11 8.13 9.27
N LEU A 44 7.64 9.35 9.21
CA LEU A 44 8.59 9.74 8.16
C LEU A 44 10.00 9.31 8.58
N ARG A 45 10.36 8.08 8.26
CA ARG A 45 11.69 7.53 8.58
C ARG A 45 11.98 6.32 7.69
N THR A 46 13.17 5.76 7.84
CA THR A 46 13.60 4.58 7.11
C THR A 46 13.02 3.32 7.76
N PHE A 47 12.54 2.41 6.93
CA PHE A 47 12.02 1.10 7.35
C PHE A 47 12.65 0.00 6.50
N GLY A 48 12.72 -1.19 7.06
CA GLY A 48 13.09 -2.39 6.30
C GLY A 48 11.86 -3.09 5.76
N ALA A 49 12.04 -3.82 4.67
CA ALA A 49 10.97 -4.62 4.09
C ALA A 49 10.38 -5.56 5.15
N GLY A 50 9.06 -5.61 5.23
CA GLY A 50 8.36 -6.43 6.21
C GLY A 50 8.07 -5.74 7.53
N ASP A 51 8.62 -4.54 7.77
CA ASP A 51 8.29 -3.77 8.97
C ASP A 51 6.84 -3.30 8.89
N GLU A 52 6.12 -3.33 10.02
CA GLU A 52 4.78 -2.78 10.09
C GLU A 52 4.89 -1.25 10.08
N VAL A 53 4.24 -0.60 9.11
CA VAL A 53 4.36 0.85 8.94
C VAL A 53 3.04 1.58 9.15
N ALA A 54 1.91 0.93 8.90
CA ALA A 54 0.60 1.55 9.07
C ALA A 54 -0.37 0.55 9.67
N VAL A 55 -1.40 1.06 10.32
CA VAL A 55 -2.47 0.25 10.91
C VAL A 55 -3.78 0.81 10.43
N LEU A 56 -4.73 -0.07 10.13
CA LEU A 56 -6.08 0.35 9.84
C LEU A 56 -7.08 -0.57 10.53
N GLU A 57 -8.23 -0.01 10.83
CA GLU A 57 -9.33 -0.78 11.44
C GLU A 57 -10.57 -0.60 10.59
N SER A 58 -11.26 -1.71 10.38
CA SER A 58 -12.55 -1.72 9.71
C SER A 58 -13.64 -2.12 10.70
N VAL A 59 -14.89 -2.09 10.23
CA VAL A 59 -16.01 -2.54 11.06
C VAL A 59 -15.90 -4.01 11.46
N LYS A 60 -15.07 -4.80 10.76
CA LYS A 60 -14.93 -6.25 11.01
C LYS A 60 -13.62 -6.64 11.65
N ALA A 61 -12.52 -5.90 11.40
CA ALA A 61 -11.19 -6.37 11.74
C ALA A 61 -10.18 -5.24 11.77
N ALA A 62 -9.03 -5.52 12.40
CA ALA A 62 -7.85 -4.65 12.30
C ALA A 62 -6.86 -5.30 11.33
N SER A 63 -6.07 -4.47 10.66
CA SER A 63 -5.07 -4.94 9.71
C SER A 63 -3.86 -4.01 9.71
N SER A 64 -2.73 -4.52 9.22
CA SER A 64 -1.51 -3.73 9.14
C SER A 64 -1.05 -3.62 7.70
N VAL A 65 -0.33 -2.54 7.40
CA VAL A 65 0.37 -2.37 6.13
C VAL A 65 1.85 -2.50 6.43
N TYR A 66 2.54 -3.31 5.62
CA TYR A 66 3.94 -3.60 5.82
C TYR A 66 4.76 -2.87 4.77
N MET A 67 6.02 -2.52 5.14
CA MET A 67 6.94 -1.90 4.20
C MET A 67 7.23 -2.89 3.07
N PRO A 68 6.93 -2.55 1.81
CA PRO A 68 7.09 -3.53 0.72
C PRO A 68 8.54 -3.71 0.31
N LEU A 69 9.38 -2.70 0.50
CA LEU A 69 10.78 -2.67 0.12
C LEU A 69 11.55 -1.89 1.16
N ASP A 70 12.86 -2.15 1.30
CA ASP A 70 13.72 -1.30 2.12
C ASP A 70 13.72 0.11 1.55
N GLY A 71 13.55 1.11 2.40
CA GLY A 71 13.59 2.49 1.97
C GLY A 71 13.12 3.46 3.03
N GLU A 72 12.98 4.71 2.60
CA GLU A 72 12.57 5.81 3.47
C GLU A 72 11.18 6.29 3.12
N VAL A 73 10.29 6.39 4.12
CA VAL A 73 8.98 7.03 3.94
C VAL A 73 9.20 8.53 3.97
N VAL A 74 8.88 9.19 2.85
CA VAL A 74 9.13 10.62 2.68
C VAL A 74 7.86 11.46 2.68
N GLU A 75 6.71 10.82 2.49
CA GLU A 75 5.42 11.52 2.48
C GLU A 75 4.33 10.57 2.92
N VAL A 76 3.34 11.07 3.66
CA VAL A 76 2.19 10.28 4.09
C VAL A 76 0.90 10.99 3.71
N ASN A 77 -0.15 10.22 3.49
CA ASN A 77 -1.48 10.76 3.17
C ASN A 77 -2.27 10.97 4.47
N SER A 78 -2.00 12.09 5.13
CA SER A 78 -2.64 12.39 6.41
C SER A 78 -4.15 12.57 6.31
N THR A 79 -4.68 12.79 5.10
CA THR A 79 -6.12 12.87 4.88
C THR A 79 -6.83 11.58 5.30
N LEU A 80 -6.14 10.43 5.22
CA LEU A 80 -6.73 9.15 5.62
C LEU A 80 -7.10 9.12 7.11
N GLU A 81 -6.39 9.88 7.93
CA GLU A 81 -6.69 9.91 9.37
C GLU A 81 -8.01 10.61 9.67
N SER A 82 -8.38 11.61 8.85
CA SER A 82 -9.66 12.30 8.99
C SER A 82 -10.74 11.71 8.09
N SER A 83 -10.35 11.02 7.01
CA SER A 83 -11.30 10.48 6.02
C SER A 83 -10.90 9.06 5.63
N PRO A 84 -10.95 8.10 6.56
CA PRO A 84 -10.51 6.73 6.28
C PRO A 84 -11.35 6.04 5.19
N GLU A 85 -12.56 6.50 4.92
CA GLU A 85 -13.43 5.97 3.87
C GLU A 85 -12.85 6.13 2.47
N LEU A 86 -11.85 7.00 2.29
CA LEU A 86 -11.18 7.13 0.98
C LEU A 86 -10.56 5.81 0.53
N ILE A 87 -10.15 4.97 1.47
CA ILE A 87 -9.61 3.65 1.13
C ILE A 87 -10.68 2.81 0.42
N ASN A 88 -11.92 2.89 0.88
CA ASN A 88 -13.03 2.14 0.26
C ASN A 88 -13.49 2.78 -1.04
N GLU A 89 -13.44 4.11 -1.12
CA GLU A 89 -13.95 4.85 -2.26
C GLU A 89 -12.98 4.84 -3.43
N ASP A 90 -11.67 4.90 -3.15
CA ASP A 90 -10.66 5.06 -4.20
C ASP A 90 -9.32 4.47 -3.76
N ALA A 91 -9.29 3.17 -3.57
CA ALA A 91 -8.12 2.48 -3.02
C ALA A 91 -6.85 2.68 -3.84
N LEU A 92 -6.99 2.81 -5.17
CA LEU A 92 -5.85 2.96 -6.07
C LEU A 92 -5.54 4.42 -6.41
N GLY A 93 -6.28 5.37 -5.85
CA GLY A 93 -6.10 6.79 -6.08
C GLY A 93 -5.95 7.54 -4.77
N GLU A 94 -7.01 8.25 -4.37
CA GLU A 94 -6.97 9.12 -3.18
C GLU A 94 -6.72 8.36 -1.89
N GLY A 95 -6.92 7.03 -1.88
CA GLY A 95 -6.70 6.17 -0.71
C GLY A 95 -5.26 5.70 -0.53
N TRP A 96 -4.30 6.30 -1.20
CA TRP A 96 -2.89 5.92 -1.01
C TRP A 96 -2.45 6.20 0.43
N PHE A 97 -1.47 5.41 0.92
CA PHE A 97 -1.02 5.49 2.31
C PHE A 97 0.23 6.33 2.48
N PHE A 98 1.26 6.07 1.68
CA PHE A 98 2.53 6.79 1.82
C PHE A 98 3.33 6.72 0.52
N ARG A 99 4.33 7.59 0.43
CA ARG A 99 5.33 7.57 -0.64
C ARG A 99 6.69 7.30 -0.03
N MET A 100 7.46 6.47 -0.69
CA MET A 100 8.76 6.05 -0.19
C MET A 100 9.85 6.23 -1.25
N ARG A 101 11.08 6.42 -0.77
CA ARG A 101 12.26 6.37 -1.62
C ARG A 101 12.92 5.02 -1.40
N PRO A 102 12.95 4.13 -2.41
CA PRO A 102 13.54 2.82 -2.22
C PRO A 102 15.05 2.90 -2.06
N SER A 103 15.62 2.04 -1.20
CA SER A 103 17.07 1.93 -1.05
C SER A 103 17.72 1.38 -2.31
N ASP A 104 16.99 0.54 -3.05
CA ASP A 104 17.44 -0.04 -4.31
C ASP A 104 16.33 0.17 -5.34
N ALA A 105 16.60 1.02 -6.34
CA ALA A 105 15.61 1.39 -7.35
C ALA A 105 15.13 0.18 -8.17
N THR A 106 15.90 -0.92 -8.21
CA THR A 106 15.52 -2.12 -8.96
C THR A 106 14.74 -3.13 -8.15
N ALA A 107 14.60 -2.92 -6.83
CA ALA A 107 13.93 -3.88 -5.95
C ALA A 107 12.46 -4.10 -6.33
N MET A 108 11.82 -3.08 -6.88
CA MET A 108 10.42 -3.17 -7.30
C MET A 108 10.21 -4.21 -8.41
N ASP A 109 11.23 -4.48 -9.21
CA ASP A 109 11.14 -5.45 -10.32
C ASP A 109 10.93 -6.87 -9.81
N ALA A 110 11.27 -7.16 -8.56
CA ALA A 110 11.08 -8.48 -7.95
C ALA A 110 9.66 -8.73 -7.46
N LEU A 111 8.83 -7.69 -7.42
CA LEU A 111 7.45 -7.80 -6.95
C LEU A 111 6.54 -8.31 -8.06
N LEU A 112 5.31 -8.68 -7.68
CA LEU A 112 4.32 -9.20 -8.62
C LEU A 112 3.88 -8.10 -9.59
N ASP A 113 3.83 -8.44 -10.89
CA ASP A 113 3.13 -7.57 -11.83
C ASP A 113 1.63 -7.83 -11.73
N GLN A 114 0.84 -7.08 -12.50
CA GLN A 114 -0.61 -7.19 -12.40
C GLN A 114 -1.11 -8.59 -12.75
N ALA A 115 -0.56 -9.21 -13.78
CA ALA A 115 -0.98 -10.55 -14.18
C ALA A 115 -0.69 -11.59 -13.11
N ALA A 116 0.49 -11.52 -12.47
CA ALA A 116 0.86 -12.44 -11.40
C ALA A 116 -0.03 -12.22 -10.17
N TYR A 117 -0.33 -10.96 -9.85
CA TYR A 117 -1.20 -10.64 -8.73
C TYR A 117 -2.62 -11.15 -8.96
N GLU A 118 -3.14 -10.99 -10.17
CA GLU A 118 -4.49 -11.48 -10.51
C GLU A 118 -4.58 -12.99 -10.37
N ARG A 119 -3.53 -13.71 -10.76
CA ARG A 119 -3.48 -15.16 -10.56
C ARG A 119 -3.51 -15.52 -9.08
N LEU A 120 -2.80 -14.76 -8.25
CA LEU A 120 -2.79 -14.98 -6.81
C LEU A 120 -4.19 -14.81 -6.20
N THR A 121 -4.90 -13.75 -6.57
CA THR A 121 -6.23 -13.49 -6.01
C THR A 121 -7.28 -14.44 -6.56
N ASN A 122 -7.12 -14.92 -7.80
CA ASN A 122 -8.04 -15.91 -8.36
C ASN A 122 -7.89 -17.26 -7.67
N ASP A 123 -6.66 -17.63 -7.29
CA ASP A 123 -6.41 -18.90 -6.59
C ASP A 123 -6.99 -18.87 -5.18
N ASP A 124 -7.14 -17.68 -4.59
CA ASP A 124 -7.70 -17.51 -3.25
C ASP A 124 -9.24 -17.47 -3.26
N ALA A 125 -9.85 -17.39 -4.42
CA ALA A 125 -11.31 -17.25 -4.54
C ALA A 125 -12.09 -18.53 -4.27
#